data_f80bacc1e052cb20b484510749dfb8bd
#
_entry.id   f80bacc1e052cb20b484510749dfb8bd
#
_cell.length_a   1.000
_cell.length_b   1.000
_cell.length_c   1.000
_cell.angle_alpha   90.00
_cell.angle_beta   90.00
_cell.angle_gamma   90.00
#
_symmetry.space_group_name_H-M   'P 1'
#
loop_
_entity.id
_entity.type
_entity.pdbx_description
1 polymer ?
#
loop_
_entity_poly.entity_id
_entity_poly.type
_entity_poly.pdbx_seq_one_letter_code
_entity_poly.pdbx_strand_id
1 'polypeptide(L)'
;MPHVEPLKAEEIRDPELLALIARGEALGVPDALFPRILARVPAYAKALLRALLLSHAEGNVDHRLKEIIRVQLARTAGDVYFAGLRSAQAAKDGLDEGAIQAGSGKFQDDPRFTAAEKWALRYAREMYVNPEKVDAAFYDEGRKHYTEAQIMELGAFIAFHYGMQAFMRTLGAAPLRRIDNGV
;
A
#
# COMPACT_ATOMS: atom_id res chain seq x y z
N MET A 1 19.86 -9.93 1.22
CA MET A 1 19.93 -9.11 -0.02
C MET A 1 18.80 -9.57 -0.92
N PRO A 2 18.19 -8.68 -1.72
CA PRO A 2 17.15 -9.08 -2.65
C PRO A 2 17.68 -10.05 -3.71
N HIS A 3 16.81 -10.93 -4.24
CA HIS A 3 17.18 -11.90 -5.27
C HIS A 3 17.48 -11.25 -6.63
N VAL A 4 17.06 -10.01 -6.83
CA VAL A 4 17.39 -9.18 -8.00
C VAL A 4 18.13 -7.94 -7.49
N GLU A 5 19.37 -7.77 -7.95
CA GLU A 5 20.19 -6.63 -7.57
C GLU A 5 19.55 -5.29 -8.04
N PRO A 6 19.37 -4.31 -7.15
CA PRO A 6 18.94 -2.98 -7.55
C PRO A 6 20.04 -2.29 -8.37
N LEU A 7 19.66 -1.53 -9.38
CA LEU A 7 20.60 -0.66 -10.07
C LEU A 7 21.17 0.37 -9.09
N LYS A 8 22.42 0.76 -9.28
CA LYS A 8 22.99 1.90 -8.56
C LYS A 8 22.32 3.19 -9.02
N ALA A 9 22.27 4.19 -8.16
CA ALA A 9 21.60 5.45 -8.48
C ALA A 9 22.18 6.11 -9.75
N GLU A 10 23.49 6.07 -9.92
CA GLU A 10 24.21 6.62 -11.06
C GLU A 10 23.98 5.86 -12.39
N GLU A 11 23.44 4.65 -12.34
CA GLU A 11 23.09 3.86 -13.52
C GLU A 11 21.70 4.23 -14.09
N ILE A 12 20.87 4.89 -13.29
CA ILE A 12 19.53 5.35 -13.69
C ILE A 12 19.64 6.73 -14.30
N ARG A 13 19.48 6.82 -15.63
CA ARG A 13 19.64 8.08 -16.39
C ARG A 13 18.33 8.68 -16.91
N ASP A 14 17.21 7.96 -16.75
CA ASP A 14 15.89 8.45 -17.17
C ASP A 14 15.42 9.52 -16.15
N PRO A 15 15.30 10.80 -16.56
CA PRO A 15 14.99 11.88 -15.63
C PRO A 15 13.60 11.77 -15.03
N GLU A 16 12.66 11.21 -15.79
CA GLU A 16 11.30 11.00 -15.30
C GLU A 16 11.25 9.88 -14.23
N LEU A 17 11.99 8.80 -14.44
CA LEU A 17 12.11 7.75 -13.46
C LEU A 17 12.77 8.25 -12.17
N LEU A 18 13.81 9.06 -12.26
CA LEU A 18 14.45 9.69 -11.11
C LEU A 18 13.48 10.60 -10.34
N ALA A 19 12.65 11.39 -11.04
CA ALA A 19 11.63 12.22 -10.40
C ALA A 19 10.57 11.37 -9.67
N LEU A 20 10.14 10.26 -10.26
CA LEU A 20 9.19 9.33 -9.60
C LEU A 20 9.81 8.66 -8.36
N ILE A 21 11.08 8.28 -8.43
CA ILE A 21 11.81 7.73 -7.26
C ILE A 21 11.84 8.77 -6.14
N ALA A 22 12.26 10.00 -6.44
CA ALA A 22 12.33 11.07 -5.45
C ALA A 22 10.95 11.38 -4.82
N ARG A 23 9.88 11.33 -5.62
CA ARG A 23 8.50 11.51 -5.12
C ARG A 23 8.10 10.38 -4.15
N GLY A 24 8.45 9.14 -4.47
CA GLY A 24 8.20 7.98 -3.60
C GLY A 24 8.94 8.11 -2.27
N GLU A 25 10.22 8.47 -2.31
CA GLU A 25 11.04 8.69 -1.11
C GLU A 25 10.49 9.83 -0.24
N ALA A 26 10.03 10.93 -0.86
CA ALA A 26 9.42 12.04 -0.13
C ALA A 26 8.09 11.65 0.54
N LEU A 27 7.31 10.77 -0.10
CA LEU A 27 6.09 10.18 0.48
C LEU A 27 6.40 9.15 1.57
N GLY A 28 7.60 8.56 1.56
CA GLY A 28 8.01 7.45 2.44
C GLY A 28 7.60 6.06 1.93
N VAL A 29 6.90 5.99 0.80
CA VAL A 29 6.42 4.75 0.17
C VAL A 29 6.33 4.93 -1.35
N PRO A 30 7.10 4.15 -2.15
CA PRO A 30 8.18 3.26 -1.73
C PRO A 30 9.45 4.03 -1.37
N ASP A 31 10.40 3.36 -0.71
CA ASP A 31 11.78 3.85 -0.66
C ASP A 31 12.50 3.57 -2.00
N ALA A 32 13.77 4.00 -2.15
CA ALA A 32 14.50 3.85 -3.41
C ALA A 32 14.79 2.40 -3.82
N LEU A 33 14.69 1.42 -2.94
CA LEU A 33 15.09 0.04 -3.24
C LEU A 33 14.22 -0.58 -4.34
N PHE A 34 12.89 -0.57 -4.15
CA PHE A 34 11.96 -1.17 -5.11
C PHE A 34 12.03 -0.50 -6.48
N PRO A 35 11.97 0.84 -6.60
CA PRO A 35 12.18 1.53 -7.87
C PRO A 35 13.48 1.18 -8.57
N ARG A 36 14.58 1.04 -7.83
CA ARG A 36 15.88 0.69 -8.40
C ARG A 36 15.96 -0.74 -8.93
N ILE A 37 15.20 -1.66 -8.34
CA ILE A 37 15.03 -3.01 -8.90
C ILE A 37 14.22 -2.95 -10.20
N LEU A 38 13.10 -2.21 -10.19
CA LEU A 38 12.23 -2.03 -11.36
C LEU A 38 12.92 -1.26 -12.51
N ALA A 39 13.90 -0.41 -12.21
CA ALA A 39 14.61 0.40 -13.20
C ALA A 39 15.35 -0.42 -14.26
N ARG A 40 15.49 -1.74 -14.07
CA ARG A 40 15.97 -2.67 -15.11
C ARG A 40 15.04 -2.71 -16.33
N VAL A 41 13.78 -2.33 -16.16
CA VAL A 41 12.77 -2.20 -17.22
C VAL A 41 12.11 -0.83 -17.09
N PRO A 42 12.77 0.26 -17.56
CA PRO A 42 12.39 1.64 -17.24
C PRO A 42 10.93 2.01 -17.60
N ALA A 43 10.42 1.51 -18.72
CA ALA A 43 9.03 1.75 -19.13
C ALA A 43 8.03 1.18 -18.11
N TYR A 44 8.24 -0.06 -17.64
CA TYR A 44 7.41 -0.68 -16.61
C TYR A 44 7.60 0.01 -15.26
N ALA A 45 8.84 0.35 -14.89
CA ALA A 45 9.12 1.07 -13.66
C ALA A 45 8.33 2.37 -13.58
N LYS A 46 8.33 3.18 -14.65
CA LYS A 46 7.55 4.43 -14.68
C LYS A 46 6.05 4.18 -14.57
N ALA A 47 5.50 3.23 -15.31
CA ALA A 47 4.07 2.90 -15.26
C ALA A 47 3.63 2.45 -13.86
N LEU A 48 4.39 1.53 -13.26
CA LEU A 48 4.06 0.98 -11.94
C LEU A 48 4.24 2.02 -10.82
N LEU A 49 5.30 2.84 -10.88
CA LEU A 49 5.51 3.89 -9.89
C LEU A 49 4.46 4.99 -9.99
N ARG A 50 4.07 5.40 -11.19
CA ARG A 50 2.95 6.33 -11.37
C ARG A 50 1.66 5.77 -10.78
N ALA A 51 1.32 4.50 -11.08
CA ALA A 51 0.14 3.85 -10.53
C ALA A 51 0.18 3.75 -9.01
N LEU A 52 1.35 3.39 -8.44
CA LEU A 52 1.54 3.28 -6.99
C LEU A 52 1.35 4.64 -6.30
N LEU A 53 2.03 5.67 -6.80
CA LEU A 53 1.97 7.01 -6.22
C LEU A 53 0.59 7.64 -6.37
N LEU A 54 -0.04 7.49 -7.56
CA LEU A 54 -1.40 7.97 -7.81
C LEU A 54 -2.41 7.30 -6.88
N SER A 55 -2.44 5.97 -6.87
CA SER A 55 -3.43 5.21 -6.11
C SER A 55 -3.30 5.41 -4.61
N HIS A 56 -2.09 5.63 -4.11
CA HIS A 56 -1.83 5.82 -2.68
C HIS A 56 -2.08 7.26 -2.22
N ALA A 57 -1.55 8.25 -2.94
CA ALA A 57 -1.55 9.65 -2.50
C ALA A 57 -2.76 10.47 -2.99
N GLU A 58 -3.46 10.02 -4.02
CA GLU A 58 -4.53 10.79 -4.67
C GLU A 58 -5.86 10.02 -4.60
N GLY A 59 -6.96 10.69 -4.99
CA GLY A 59 -8.31 10.11 -5.03
C GLY A 59 -9.24 10.66 -3.95
N ASN A 60 -10.41 10.00 -3.80
CA ASN A 60 -11.50 10.45 -2.93
C ASN A 60 -11.61 9.62 -1.64
N VAL A 61 -10.82 8.57 -1.48
CA VAL A 61 -10.73 7.79 -0.25
C VAL A 61 -9.61 8.36 0.62
N ASP A 62 -9.89 8.48 1.91
CA ASP A 62 -8.95 9.02 2.88
C ASP A 62 -7.58 8.33 2.82
N HIS A 63 -6.50 9.13 2.78
CA HIS A 63 -5.15 8.62 2.63
C HIS A 63 -4.69 7.80 3.86
N ARG A 64 -5.14 8.16 5.06
CA ARG A 64 -4.82 7.42 6.29
C ARG A 64 -5.41 6.02 6.24
N LEU A 65 -6.66 5.89 5.76
CA LEU A 65 -7.31 4.59 5.56
C LEU A 65 -6.57 3.74 4.52
N LYS A 66 -6.19 4.33 3.38
CA LYS A 66 -5.37 3.66 2.36
C LYS A 66 -4.03 3.17 2.93
N GLU A 67 -3.37 3.97 3.78
CA GLU A 67 -2.11 3.55 4.40
C GLU A 67 -2.31 2.34 5.33
N ILE A 68 -3.38 2.32 6.13
CA ILE A 68 -3.71 1.15 6.97
C ILE A 68 -3.97 -0.09 6.11
N ILE A 69 -4.79 0.06 5.06
CA ILE A 69 -5.08 -1.04 4.11
C ILE A 69 -3.79 -1.54 3.46
N ARG A 70 -2.91 -0.64 3.02
CA ARG A 70 -1.63 -1.00 2.42
C ARG A 70 -0.78 -1.88 3.35
N VAL A 71 -0.69 -1.52 4.63
CA VAL A 71 0.06 -2.30 5.62
C VAL A 71 -0.63 -3.64 5.90
N GLN A 72 -1.97 -3.66 5.99
CA GLN A 72 -2.75 -4.89 6.13
C GLN A 72 -2.48 -5.87 4.98
N LEU A 73 -2.52 -5.36 3.73
CA LEU A 73 -2.24 -6.17 2.53
C LEU A 73 -0.81 -6.71 2.53
N ALA A 74 0.19 -5.89 2.92
CA ALA A 74 1.57 -6.33 3.00
C ALA A 74 1.74 -7.47 4.01
N ARG A 75 1.09 -7.39 5.16
CA ARG A 75 1.08 -8.46 6.16
C ARG A 75 0.38 -9.71 5.64
N THR A 76 -0.74 -9.57 4.95
CA THR A 76 -1.46 -10.68 4.33
C THR A 76 -0.60 -11.36 3.26
N ALA A 77 0.10 -10.58 2.43
CA ALA A 77 1.04 -11.08 1.43
C ALA A 77 2.33 -11.67 2.03
N GLY A 78 2.61 -11.42 3.31
CA GLY A 78 3.88 -11.78 3.96
C GLY A 78 5.07 -10.97 3.43
N ASP A 79 4.81 -9.75 2.95
CA ASP A 79 5.82 -8.85 2.41
C ASP A 79 6.37 -7.92 3.49
N VAL A 80 7.61 -8.16 3.91
CA VAL A 80 8.28 -7.37 4.95
C VAL A 80 8.72 -5.98 4.45
N TYR A 81 8.88 -5.81 3.13
CA TYR A 81 9.30 -4.54 2.56
C TYR A 81 8.23 -3.47 2.73
N PHE A 82 7.06 -3.64 2.12
CA PHE A 82 5.97 -2.67 2.25
C PHE A 82 5.37 -2.64 3.66
N ALA A 83 5.37 -3.75 4.40
CA ALA A 83 4.93 -3.76 5.80
C ALA A 83 5.80 -2.88 6.69
N GLY A 84 7.10 -2.72 6.36
CA GLY A 84 8.05 -1.90 7.09
C GLY A 84 8.10 -0.42 6.69
N LEU A 85 7.37 0.01 5.66
CA LEU A 85 7.32 1.40 5.21
C LEU A 85 6.12 2.14 5.80
N ARG A 86 6.24 3.47 5.94
CA ARG A 86 5.15 4.35 6.41
C ARG A 86 5.06 5.59 5.54
N SER A 87 3.83 6.00 5.25
CA SER A 87 3.57 7.26 4.57
C SER A 87 3.85 8.44 5.49
N ALA A 88 4.75 9.32 5.05
CA ALA A 88 5.04 10.57 5.74
C ALA A 88 3.82 11.51 5.76
N GLN A 89 2.97 11.46 4.72
CA GLN A 89 1.75 12.24 4.67
C GLN A 89 0.72 11.73 5.68
N ALA A 90 0.48 10.42 5.72
CA ALA A 90 -0.46 9.83 6.68
C ALA A 90 -0.04 10.11 8.14
N ALA A 91 1.25 10.08 8.42
CA ALA A 91 1.77 10.44 9.75
C ALA A 91 1.52 11.93 10.09
N LYS A 92 1.71 12.84 9.14
CA LYS A 92 1.36 14.27 9.32
C LYS A 92 -0.13 14.48 9.56
N ASP A 93 -0.98 13.65 8.91
CA ASP A 93 -2.42 13.68 9.07
C ASP A 93 -2.90 12.98 10.36
N GLY A 94 -1.95 12.62 11.24
CA GLY A 94 -2.22 12.08 12.58
C GLY A 94 -2.43 10.56 12.64
N LEU A 95 -2.03 9.81 11.60
CA LEU A 95 -2.04 8.35 11.66
C LEU A 95 -0.87 7.86 12.51
N ASP A 96 -1.17 7.22 13.62
CA ASP A 96 -0.20 6.62 14.52
C ASP A 96 -0.01 5.11 14.27
N GLU A 97 1.07 4.56 14.83
CA GLU A 97 1.38 3.14 14.69
C GLU A 97 0.33 2.25 15.39
N GLY A 98 -0.30 2.72 16.47
CA GLY A 98 -1.36 1.99 17.15
C GLY A 98 -2.59 1.78 16.27
N ALA A 99 -2.99 2.79 15.50
CA ALA A 99 -4.07 2.68 14.52
C ALA A 99 -3.70 1.74 13.36
N ILE A 100 -2.45 1.81 12.86
CA ILE A 100 -1.95 0.89 11.83
C ILE A 100 -1.96 -0.55 12.33
N GLN A 101 -1.47 -0.81 13.55
CA GLN A 101 -1.46 -2.15 14.14
C GLN A 101 -2.87 -2.71 14.31
N ALA A 102 -3.80 -1.90 14.82
CA ALA A 102 -5.18 -2.32 15.00
C ALA A 102 -5.89 -2.58 13.67
N GLY A 103 -5.78 -1.66 12.71
CA GLY A 103 -6.45 -1.77 11.41
C GLY A 103 -5.91 -2.93 10.56
N SER A 104 -4.64 -3.27 10.70
CA SER A 104 -4.06 -4.45 10.04
C SER A 104 -4.20 -5.75 10.83
N GLY A 105 -4.88 -5.72 11.98
CA GLY A 105 -5.13 -6.85 12.86
C GLY A 105 -6.60 -7.04 13.22
N LYS A 106 -6.93 -6.78 14.50
CA LYS A 106 -8.29 -6.97 15.06
C LYS A 106 -9.08 -5.66 15.05
N PHE A 107 -9.48 -5.19 13.89
CA PHE A 107 -10.16 -3.90 13.73
C PHE A 107 -11.67 -3.94 13.97
N GLN A 108 -12.31 -5.11 13.92
CA GLN A 108 -13.77 -5.24 13.95
C GLN A 108 -14.42 -4.64 15.21
N ASP A 109 -13.83 -4.90 16.36
CA ASP A 109 -14.36 -4.43 17.64
C ASP A 109 -13.63 -3.18 18.15
N ASP A 110 -12.68 -2.64 17.39
CA ASP A 110 -11.90 -1.47 17.79
C ASP A 110 -12.72 -0.19 17.59
N PRO A 111 -12.95 0.61 18.68
CA PRO A 111 -13.75 1.83 18.62
C PRO A 111 -13.10 2.98 17.84
N ARG A 112 -11.82 2.89 17.50
CA ARG A 112 -11.11 3.89 16.70
C ARG A 112 -11.60 3.93 15.25
N PHE A 113 -12.19 2.85 14.74
CA PHE A 113 -12.66 2.75 13.38
C PHE A 113 -14.17 2.92 13.28
N THR A 114 -14.59 3.78 12.36
CA THR A 114 -15.98 3.93 11.95
C THR A 114 -16.50 2.69 11.23
N ALA A 115 -17.82 2.58 11.06
CA ALA A 115 -18.41 1.51 10.27
C ALA A 115 -17.91 1.49 8.82
N ALA A 116 -17.70 2.68 8.23
CA ALA A 116 -17.14 2.83 6.89
C ALA A 116 -15.71 2.26 6.79
N GLU A 117 -14.83 2.66 7.71
CA GLU A 117 -13.44 2.17 7.74
C GLU A 117 -13.39 0.66 7.99
N LYS A 118 -14.21 0.13 8.89
CA LYS A 118 -14.32 -1.31 9.13
C LYS A 118 -14.77 -2.08 7.90
N TRP A 119 -15.69 -1.54 7.13
CA TRP A 119 -16.09 -2.13 5.85
C TRP A 119 -14.93 -2.17 4.86
N ALA A 120 -14.19 -1.06 4.69
CA ALA A 120 -13.06 -1.00 3.77
C ALA A 120 -11.90 -1.93 4.18
N LEU A 121 -11.58 -2.00 5.47
CA LEU A 121 -10.59 -2.94 6.02
C LEU A 121 -11.01 -4.40 5.83
N ARG A 122 -12.30 -4.70 5.98
CA ARG A 122 -12.88 -6.02 5.69
C ARG A 122 -12.81 -6.32 4.19
N TYR A 123 -13.10 -5.35 3.32
CA TYR A 123 -12.99 -5.50 1.87
C TYR A 123 -11.58 -5.91 1.46
N ALA A 124 -10.56 -5.23 1.98
CA ALA A 124 -9.17 -5.55 1.71
C ALA A 124 -8.78 -6.97 2.16
N ARG A 125 -9.27 -7.40 3.32
CA ARG A 125 -9.01 -8.75 3.83
C ARG A 125 -9.75 -9.82 3.03
N GLU A 126 -11.06 -9.67 2.88
CA GLU A 126 -11.90 -10.72 2.29
C GLU A 126 -11.61 -10.92 0.81
N MET A 127 -11.23 -9.89 0.06
CA MET A 127 -10.89 -10.00 -1.37
C MET A 127 -9.83 -11.10 -1.64
N TYR A 128 -8.91 -11.36 -0.70
CA TYR A 128 -7.84 -12.34 -0.87
C TYR A 128 -7.95 -13.55 0.04
N VAL A 129 -8.61 -13.43 1.19
CA VAL A 129 -8.70 -14.52 2.15
C VAL A 129 -9.98 -15.33 1.96
N ASN A 130 -11.09 -14.66 1.66
CA ASN A 130 -12.40 -15.29 1.47
C ASN A 130 -13.20 -14.55 0.38
N PRO A 131 -12.78 -14.61 -0.89
CA PRO A 131 -13.38 -13.81 -1.97
C PRO A 131 -14.88 -14.10 -2.17
N GLU A 132 -15.36 -15.27 -1.79
CA GLU A 132 -16.77 -15.65 -1.82
C GLU A 132 -17.65 -14.83 -0.86
N LYS A 133 -17.06 -14.16 0.13
CA LYS A 133 -17.78 -13.24 1.03
C LYS A 133 -17.93 -11.82 0.46
N VAL A 134 -17.28 -11.53 -0.66
CA VAL A 134 -17.39 -10.24 -1.35
C VAL A 134 -18.48 -10.38 -2.43
N ASP A 135 -19.69 -10.61 -1.97
CA ASP A 135 -20.90 -10.80 -2.77
C ASP A 135 -21.73 -9.51 -2.95
N ALA A 136 -22.90 -9.62 -3.54
CA ALA A 136 -23.80 -8.48 -3.75
C ALA A 136 -24.19 -7.81 -2.43
N ALA A 137 -24.48 -8.59 -1.39
CA ALA A 137 -24.87 -8.06 -0.08
C ALA A 137 -23.71 -7.28 0.58
N PHE A 138 -22.47 -7.74 0.38
CA PHE A 138 -21.30 -7.02 0.83
C PHE A 138 -21.17 -5.64 0.16
N TYR A 139 -21.40 -5.57 -1.16
CA TYR A 139 -21.41 -4.28 -1.88
C TYR A 139 -22.59 -3.39 -1.49
N ASP A 140 -23.77 -3.95 -1.22
CA ASP A 140 -24.92 -3.18 -0.73
C ASP A 140 -24.66 -2.55 0.64
N GLU A 141 -23.93 -3.23 1.51
CA GLU A 141 -23.43 -2.65 2.75
C GLU A 141 -22.43 -1.50 2.48
N GLY A 142 -21.51 -1.69 1.56
CA GLY A 142 -20.51 -0.67 1.18
C GLY A 142 -21.14 0.62 0.65
N ARG A 143 -22.19 0.50 -0.14
CA ARG A 143 -22.96 1.65 -0.69
C ARG A 143 -23.61 2.53 0.38
N LYS A 144 -23.75 2.05 1.60
CA LYS A 144 -24.22 2.87 2.74
C LYS A 144 -23.16 3.84 3.23
N HIS A 145 -21.91 3.62 2.86
CA HIS A 145 -20.74 4.36 3.37
C HIS A 145 -19.96 5.07 2.26
N TYR A 146 -19.92 4.50 1.07
CA TYR A 146 -19.09 4.94 -0.05
C TYR A 146 -19.91 5.07 -1.34
N THR A 147 -19.53 6.03 -2.16
CA THR A 147 -20.02 6.11 -3.54
C THR A 147 -19.45 4.97 -4.39
N GLU A 148 -20.07 4.65 -5.52
CA GLU A 148 -19.56 3.66 -6.48
C GLU A 148 -18.11 3.99 -6.91
N ALA A 149 -17.80 5.28 -7.10
CA ALA A 149 -16.45 5.71 -7.45
C ALA A 149 -15.41 5.37 -6.36
N GLN A 150 -15.77 5.60 -5.09
CA GLN A 150 -14.90 5.27 -3.96
C GLN A 150 -14.77 3.75 -3.76
N ILE A 151 -15.82 2.98 -4.00
CA ILE A 151 -15.77 1.50 -3.97
C ILE A 151 -14.83 1.00 -5.07
N MET A 152 -14.92 1.56 -6.28
CA MET A 152 -14.00 1.21 -7.38
C MET A 152 -12.56 1.64 -7.09
N GLU A 153 -12.36 2.81 -6.49
CA GLU A 153 -11.05 3.28 -6.05
C GLU A 153 -10.44 2.31 -5.02
N LEU A 154 -11.19 1.92 -4.01
CA LEU A 154 -10.75 0.93 -3.01
C LEU A 154 -10.40 -0.41 -3.65
N GLY A 155 -11.28 -0.95 -4.49
CA GLY A 155 -11.06 -2.24 -5.15
C GLY A 155 -9.80 -2.24 -6.02
N ALA A 156 -9.61 -1.20 -6.84
CA ALA A 156 -8.43 -1.05 -7.68
C ALA A 156 -7.15 -0.87 -6.83
N PHE A 157 -7.21 -0.04 -5.77
CA PHE A 157 -6.12 0.14 -4.82
C PHE A 157 -5.71 -1.18 -4.18
N ILE A 158 -6.67 -1.94 -3.65
CA ILE A 158 -6.44 -3.24 -2.99
C ILE A 158 -5.79 -4.22 -3.96
N ALA A 159 -6.35 -4.38 -5.15
CA ALA A 159 -5.85 -5.33 -6.15
C ALA A 159 -4.42 -4.99 -6.59
N PHE A 160 -4.15 -3.72 -6.90
CA PHE A 160 -2.85 -3.26 -7.32
C PHE A 160 -1.79 -3.43 -6.23
N HIS A 161 -2.06 -2.94 -5.02
CA HIS A 161 -1.10 -2.99 -3.92
C HIS A 161 -0.81 -4.42 -3.46
N TYR A 162 -1.81 -5.29 -3.37
CA TYR A 162 -1.57 -6.69 -3.03
C TYR A 162 -0.70 -7.39 -4.07
N GLY A 163 -0.98 -7.19 -5.37
CA GLY A 163 -0.16 -7.75 -6.44
C GLY A 163 1.30 -7.31 -6.37
N MET A 164 1.54 -6.01 -6.14
CA MET A 164 2.89 -5.48 -5.97
C MET A 164 3.60 -6.03 -4.73
N GLN A 165 2.89 -6.19 -3.63
CA GLN A 165 3.43 -6.73 -2.38
C GLN A 165 3.73 -8.23 -2.49
N ALA A 166 2.84 -8.99 -3.14
CA ALA A 166 3.12 -10.40 -3.46
C ALA A 166 4.36 -10.55 -4.34
N PHE A 167 4.54 -9.67 -5.33
CA PHE A 167 5.76 -9.63 -6.14
C PHE A 167 6.99 -9.27 -5.31
N MET A 168 6.93 -8.21 -4.48
CA MET A 168 8.05 -7.81 -3.62
C MET A 168 8.50 -8.91 -2.66
N ARG A 169 7.55 -9.67 -2.10
CA ARG A 169 7.87 -10.85 -1.28
C ARG A 169 8.75 -11.83 -2.04
N THR A 170 8.48 -12.07 -3.33
CA THR A 170 9.29 -13.01 -4.13
C THR A 170 10.70 -12.51 -4.40
N LEU A 171 10.94 -11.20 -4.29
CA LEU A 171 12.26 -10.61 -4.44
C LEU A 171 13.13 -10.73 -3.18
N GLY A 172 12.56 -11.14 -2.04
CA GLY A 172 13.28 -11.24 -0.76
C GLY A 172 13.85 -9.90 -0.28
N ALA A 173 13.20 -8.79 -0.66
CA ALA A 173 13.64 -7.44 -0.31
C ALA A 173 13.17 -7.04 1.10
N ALA A 174 13.93 -6.16 1.75
CA ALA A 174 13.55 -5.48 2.98
C ALA A 174 13.77 -3.97 2.80
N PRO A 175 13.03 -3.09 3.50
CA PRO A 175 13.17 -1.65 3.33
C PRO A 175 14.57 -1.18 3.75
N LEU A 176 15.08 -0.14 3.07
CA LEU A 176 16.39 0.46 3.38
C LEU A 176 16.37 1.13 4.76
N ARG A 177 15.23 1.71 5.15
CA ARG A 177 15.03 2.26 6.48
C ARG A 177 14.02 1.38 7.21
N ARG A 178 14.45 0.70 8.26
CA ARG A 178 13.52 0.06 9.19
C ARG A 178 12.93 1.13 10.10
N ILE A 179 11.63 1.08 10.30
CA ILE A 179 11.03 1.76 11.45
C ILE A 179 11.41 0.91 12.65
N ASP A 180 12.21 1.46 13.56
CA ASP A 180 12.41 0.84 14.88
C ASP A 180 11.06 0.89 15.61
N ASN A 181 10.25 -0.14 15.39
CA ASN A 181 9.13 -0.43 16.25
C ASN A 181 9.77 -0.89 17.56
N GLY A 182 9.91 0.03 18.52
CA GLY A 182 10.42 -0.28 19.85
C GLY A 182 9.62 -1.47 20.41
N VAL A 183 10.21 -2.66 20.34
CA VAL A 183 9.84 -3.87 21.06
C VAL A 183 10.93 -4.07 22.09
#